data_bb1e84df2e02e625cc9246fd40d2f478
#
_entry.id   bb1e84df2e02e625cc9246fd40d2f478
#
_cell.length_a   1.000
_cell.length_b   1.000
_cell.length_c   1.000
_cell.angle_alpha   90.00
_cell.angle_beta   90.00
_cell.angle_gamma   90.00
#
_symmetry.space_group_name_H-M   'P 1'
#
loop_
_entity.id
_entity.type
_entity.pdbx_description
1 polymer ?
#
loop_
_entity_poly.entity_id
_entity_poly.type
_entity_poly.pdbx_seq_one_letter_code
_entity_poly.pdbx_strand_id
1 'polypeptide(L)'
;MPLPFLTADRAFDATDDVALPHDDRDLWRRPYRPGPWRVGAAALMLLLASFVLFAAVIIAATDSLSAAGVVFGVALVVIVCALRLLRMGAWVSAHGLRHVSFFSTRTVAWQQVASVRTVQQPVRWLGLPRTVQGQALLLDRQGRSGETFPPLLTTHNADFLAREEAFDRAADAVEAWAAEYRQD
;
A
#
# COMPACT_ATOMS: atom_id res chain seq x y z
N MET A 1 5.93 -29.98 15.09
CA MET A 1 7.00 -28.96 14.82
C MET A 1 6.40 -27.92 13.89
N PRO A 2 6.31 -26.65 14.28
CA PRO A 2 5.86 -25.62 13.36
C PRO A 2 6.86 -25.45 12.24
N LEU A 3 6.36 -25.36 11.00
CA LEU A 3 7.19 -25.20 9.81
C LEU A 3 7.87 -23.82 9.86
N PRO A 4 9.20 -23.71 9.69
CA PRO A 4 9.94 -22.47 9.92
C PRO A 4 9.54 -21.32 9.00
N PHE A 5 8.92 -21.57 7.85
CA PHE A 5 8.41 -20.52 6.96
C PHE A 5 7.11 -19.86 7.46
N LEU A 6 6.36 -20.50 8.38
CA LEU A 6 5.19 -19.89 9.02
C LEU A 6 5.58 -18.94 10.18
N THR A 7 6.82 -19.05 10.68
CA THR A 7 7.36 -18.16 11.71
C THR A 7 8.18 -17.01 11.13
N ALA A 8 8.49 -17.03 9.83
CA ALA A 8 9.19 -15.95 9.14
C ALA A 8 8.40 -14.63 9.16
N ASP A 9 7.05 -14.68 9.18
CA ASP A 9 6.19 -13.50 9.30
C ASP A 9 6.42 -12.76 10.63
N ARG A 10 6.60 -13.47 11.75
CA ARG A 10 6.89 -12.85 13.06
C ARG A 10 8.29 -12.23 13.13
N ALA A 11 9.29 -12.88 12.52
CA ALA A 11 10.64 -12.34 12.45
C ALA A 11 10.72 -11.11 11.53
N PHE A 12 9.87 -11.08 10.49
CA PHE A 12 9.75 -9.94 9.58
C PHE A 12 9.09 -8.74 10.28
N ASP A 13 8.09 -8.97 11.12
CA ASP A 13 7.39 -7.93 11.88
C ASP A 13 8.24 -7.41 13.06
N ALA A 14 9.05 -8.25 13.70
CA ALA A 14 9.91 -7.86 14.82
C ALA A 14 11.01 -6.85 14.43
N THR A 15 11.37 -6.75 13.16
CA THR A 15 12.33 -5.75 12.66
C THR A 15 11.71 -4.36 12.44
N ASP A 16 10.38 -4.21 12.59
CA ASP A 16 9.70 -2.92 12.44
C ASP A 16 9.77 -2.04 13.70
N ASP A 17 10.16 -2.59 14.86
CA ASP A 17 10.26 -1.86 16.13
C ASP A 17 11.51 -0.97 16.25
N VAL A 18 12.36 -0.88 15.21
CA VAL A 18 13.51 0.02 15.23
C VAL A 18 13.01 1.45 15.08
N ALA A 19 13.09 2.22 16.17
CA ALA A 19 12.84 3.65 16.18
C ALA A 19 13.74 4.34 15.14
N LEU A 20 13.12 4.93 14.12
CA LEU A 20 13.85 5.61 13.05
C LEU A 20 14.50 6.89 13.57
N PRO A 21 15.73 7.23 13.15
CA PRO A 21 16.40 8.46 13.57
C PRO A 21 15.51 9.69 13.31
N HIS A 22 15.51 10.63 14.25
CA HIS A 22 14.67 11.83 14.26
C HIS A 22 14.90 12.78 13.08
N ASP A 23 16.02 12.68 12.37
CA ASP A 23 16.46 13.66 11.36
C ASP A 23 15.67 13.63 10.03
N ASP A 24 14.81 12.63 9.80
CA ASP A 24 14.15 12.43 8.51
C ASP A 24 12.62 12.63 8.54
N ARG A 25 12.09 13.44 9.44
CA ARG A 25 10.63 13.65 9.59
C ARG A 25 9.97 14.29 8.36
N ASP A 26 10.72 15.00 7.56
CA ASP A 26 10.25 15.65 6.34
C ASP A 26 10.06 14.66 5.17
N LEU A 27 10.70 13.50 5.23
CA LEU A 27 10.58 12.50 4.19
C LEU A 27 9.27 11.71 4.31
N TRP A 28 8.66 11.44 3.17
CA TRP A 28 7.48 10.58 3.09
C TRP A 28 7.85 9.15 3.44
N ARG A 29 7.30 8.65 4.54
CA ARG A 29 7.56 7.30 5.05
C ARG A 29 6.27 6.49 5.09
N ARG A 30 6.42 5.20 4.87
CA ARG A 30 5.33 4.26 5.06
C ARG A 30 5.40 3.75 6.51
N PRO A 31 4.34 3.97 7.34
CA PRO A 31 4.36 3.57 8.76
C PRO A 31 4.26 2.04 8.95
N TYR A 32 4.19 1.26 7.87
CA TYR A 32 4.12 -0.19 7.88
C TYR A 32 4.75 -0.78 6.62
N ARG A 33 5.15 -2.05 6.67
CA ARG A 33 5.69 -2.76 5.50
C ARG A 33 4.59 -3.24 4.56
N PRO A 34 4.84 -3.31 3.25
CA PRO A 34 3.93 -3.96 2.30
C PRO A 34 3.64 -5.39 2.73
N GLY A 35 2.38 -5.79 2.71
CA GLY A 35 2.00 -7.14 3.06
C GLY A 35 2.49 -8.19 2.06
N PRO A 36 2.61 -9.46 2.48
CA PRO A 36 3.13 -10.54 1.65
C PRO A 36 2.29 -10.77 0.39
N TRP A 37 0.98 -10.60 0.47
CA TRP A 37 0.08 -10.74 -0.68
C TRP A 37 0.33 -9.68 -1.74
N ARG A 38 0.62 -8.45 -1.34
CA ARG A 38 0.96 -7.36 -2.25
C ARG A 38 2.31 -7.59 -2.92
N VAL A 39 3.31 -7.98 -2.13
CA VAL A 39 4.65 -8.27 -2.65
C VAL A 39 4.60 -9.47 -3.59
N GLY A 40 3.89 -10.55 -3.21
CA GLY A 40 3.71 -11.73 -4.04
C GLY A 40 3.01 -11.42 -5.37
N ALA A 41 1.92 -10.63 -5.34
CA ALA A 41 1.23 -10.21 -6.56
C ALA A 41 2.13 -9.38 -7.48
N ALA A 42 2.90 -8.44 -6.93
CA ALA A 42 3.85 -7.65 -7.71
C ALA A 42 4.97 -8.52 -8.30
N ALA A 43 5.49 -9.48 -7.53
CA ALA A 43 6.51 -10.42 -8.01
C ALA A 43 5.99 -11.30 -9.17
N LEU A 44 4.76 -11.82 -9.06
CA LEU A 44 4.11 -12.56 -10.15
C LEU A 44 3.92 -11.70 -11.40
N MET A 45 3.50 -10.44 -11.24
CA MET A 45 3.37 -9.52 -12.38
C MET A 45 4.73 -9.24 -13.04
N LEU A 46 5.81 -9.06 -12.26
CA LEU A 46 7.15 -8.86 -12.80
C LEU A 46 7.68 -10.11 -13.48
N LEU A 47 7.38 -11.30 -12.95
CA LEU A 47 7.69 -12.56 -13.60
C LEU A 47 6.96 -12.68 -14.94
N LEU A 48 5.66 -12.38 -14.98
CA LEU A 48 4.89 -12.34 -16.23
C LEU A 48 5.50 -11.34 -17.21
N ALA A 49 5.85 -10.14 -16.75
CA ALA A 49 6.48 -9.14 -17.61
C ALA A 49 7.81 -9.62 -18.20
N SER A 50 8.62 -10.39 -17.44
CA SER A 50 9.87 -10.97 -17.95
C SER A 50 9.63 -11.98 -19.07
N PHE A 51 8.60 -12.82 -18.96
CA PHE A 51 8.19 -13.73 -20.06
C PHE A 51 7.73 -12.96 -21.29
N VAL A 52 6.92 -11.91 -21.10
CA VAL A 52 6.44 -11.08 -22.23
C VAL A 52 7.60 -10.34 -22.90
N LEU A 53 8.59 -9.84 -22.13
CA LEU A 53 9.80 -9.23 -22.67
C LEU A 53 10.62 -10.22 -23.47
N PHE A 54 10.78 -11.46 -22.97
CA PHE A 54 11.48 -12.50 -23.68
C PHE A 54 10.79 -12.86 -25.00
N ALA A 55 9.45 -12.95 -25.00
CA ALA A 55 8.67 -13.13 -26.21
C ALA A 55 8.88 -11.98 -27.21
N ALA A 56 8.92 -10.73 -26.75
CA ALA A 56 9.19 -9.58 -27.60
C ALA A 56 10.56 -9.67 -28.29
N VAL A 57 11.60 -10.14 -27.59
CA VAL A 57 12.93 -10.34 -28.17
C VAL A 57 12.91 -11.43 -29.27
N ILE A 58 12.21 -12.55 -29.03
CA ILE A 58 12.08 -13.61 -30.04
C ILE A 58 11.36 -13.07 -31.28
N ILE A 59 10.24 -12.36 -31.11
CA ILE A 59 9.48 -11.78 -32.24
C ILE A 59 10.35 -10.78 -33.00
N ALA A 60 11.13 -9.95 -32.31
CA ALA A 60 12.04 -9.01 -32.96
C ALA A 60 13.11 -9.70 -33.84
N ALA A 61 13.56 -10.88 -33.40
CA ALA A 61 14.58 -11.65 -34.10
C ALA A 61 14.04 -12.48 -35.30
N THR A 62 12.76 -12.86 -35.27
CA THR A 62 12.18 -13.83 -36.21
C THR A 62 11.12 -13.27 -37.13
N ASP A 63 10.48 -12.13 -36.79
CA ASP A 63 9.31 -11.63 -37.53
C ASP A 63 9.44 -10.12 -37.81
N SER A 64 8.73 -9.26 -37.09
CA SER A 64 8.68 -7.83 -37.35
C SER A 64 8.94 -6.97 -36.11
N LEU A 65 9.68 -5.89 -36.29
CA LEU A 65 9.93 -4.89 -35.23
C LEU A 65 8.62 -4.23 -34.74
N SER A 66 7.61 -4.09 -35.59
CA SER A 66 6.34 -3.51 -35.21
C SER A 66 5.57 -4.43 -34.27
N ALA A 67 5.51 -5.73 -34.52
CA ALA A 67 4.89 -6.72 -33.67
C ALA A 67 5.64 -6.81 -32.31
N ALA A 68 6.98 -6.87 -32.36
CA ALA A 68 7.81 -6.85 -31.17
C ALA A 68 7.57 -5.60 -30.30
N GLY A 69 7.41 -4.42 -30.95
CA GLY A 69 7.11 -3.16 -30.26
C GLY A 69 5.80 -3.18 -29.48
N VAL A 70 4.75 -3.79 -30.03
CA VAL A 70 3.46 -3.95 -29.34
C VAL A 70 3.62 -4.83 -28.10
N VAL A 71 4.28 -6.00 -28.23
CA VAL A 71 4.49 -6.92 -27.12
C VAL A 71 5.38 -6.29 -26.03
N PHE A 72 6.42 -5.56 -26.41
CA PHE A 72 7.25 -4.79 -25.51
C PHE A 72 6.43 -3.72 -24.75
N GLY A 73 5.54 -3.00 -25.45
CA GLY A 73 4.64 -2.03 -24.83
C GLY A 73 3.75 -2.64 -23.76
N VAL A 74 3.21 -3.85 -24.03
CA VAL A 74 2.43 -4.61 -23.03
C VAL A 74 3.29 -4.94 -21.80
N ALA A 75 4.51 -5.40 -21.99
CA ALA A 75 5.42 -5.70 -20.88
C ALA A 75 5.69 -4.45 -20.00
N LEU A 76 5.92 -3.29 -20.63
CA LEU A 76 6.12 -2.03 -19.91
C LEU A 76 4.88 -1.67 -19.07
N VAL A 77 3.68 -1.82 -19.61
CA VAL A 77 2.44 -1.57 -18.85
C VAL A 77 2.36 -2.49 -17.65
N VAL A 78 2.66 -3.77 -17.78
CA VAL A 78 2.66 -4.74 -16.66
C VAL A 78 3.69 -4.34 -15.61
N ILE A 79 4.90 -3.93 -16.00
CA ILE A 79 5.94 -3.46 -15.07
C ILE A 79 5.45 -2.22 -14.30
N VAL A 80 4.90 -1.23 -15.00
CA VAL A 80 4.38 -0.01 -14.38
C VAL A 80 3.27 -0.35 -13.38
N CYS A 81 2.36 -1.26 -13.72
CA CYS A 81 1.30 -1.73 -12.82
C CYS A 81 1.89 -2.43 -11.58
N ALA A 82 2.91 -3.29 -11.74
CA ALA A 82 3.57 -3.98 -10.63
C ALA A 82 4.25 -2.98 -9.66
N LEU A 83 5.00 -2.01 -10.21
CA LEU A 83 5.64 -0.96 -9.41
C LEU A 83 4.61 -0.06 -8.73
N ARG A 84 3.51 0.25 -9.41
CA ARG A 84 2.41 1.04 -8.84
C ARG A 84 1.75 0.29 -7.69
N LEU A 85 1.54 -1.01 -7.83
CA LEU A 85 0.98 -1.87 -6.79
C LEU A 85 1.83 -1.84 -5.51
N LEU A 86 3.17 -1.90 -5.62
CA LEU A 86 4.08 -1.81 -4.48
C LEU A 86 4.03 -0.44 -3.78
N ARG A 87 3.80 0.64 -4.54
CA ARG A 87 3.74 2.00 -4.00
C ARG A 87 2.41 2.36 -3.34
N MET A 88 1.34 1.57 -3.55
CA MET A 88 0.04 1.83 -2.91
C MET A 88 0.13 1.74 -1.39
N GLY A 89 -0.62 2.61 -0.70
CA GLY A 89 -0.73 2.61 0.76
C GLY A 89 -0.78 4.01 1.35
N ALA A 90 -0.73 4.09 2.68
CA ALA A 90 -0.64 5.33 3.42
C ALA A 90 0.83 5.70 3.67
N TRP A 91 1.15 6.96 3.50
CA TRP A 91 2.47 7.55 3.71
C TRP A 91 2.32 8.76 4.62
N VAL A 92 3.21 8.91 5.58
CA VAL A 92 3.20 10.00 6.55
C VAL A 92 4.50 10.81 6.46
N SER A 93 4.41 12.08 6.76
CA SER A 93 5.55 12.99 6.93
C SER A 93 5.14 14.12 7.88
N ALA A 94 6.08 14.97 8.31
CA ALA A 94 5.76 16.18 9.06
C ALA A 94 4.74 17.10 8.35
N HIS A 95 4.71 17.08 7.01
CA HIS A 95 3.82 17.92 6.19
C HIS A 95 2.39 17.40 6.07
N GLY A 96 2.12 16.13 6.35
CA GLY A 96 0.79 15.56 6.19
C GLY A 96 0.75 14.06 5.93
N LEU A 97 -0.42 13.63 5.50
CA LEU A 97 -0.72 12.25 5.14
C LEU A 97 -0.96 12.15 3.62
N ARG A 98 -0.36 11.18 2.99
CA ARG A 98 -0.53 10.87 1.56
C ARG A 98 -1.10 9.46 1.40
N HIS A 99 -2.27 9.37 0.79
CA HIS A 99 -2.88 8.11 0.42
C HIS A 99 -2.64 7.83 -1.07
N VAL A 100 -1.89 6.78 -1.37
CA VAL A 100 -1.56 6.33 -2.72
C VAL A 100 -2.47 5.16 -3.08
N SER A 101 -3.43 5.41 -3.97
CA SER A 101 -4.27 4.38 -4.59
C SER A 101 -3.70 3.97 -5.95
N PHE A 102 -4.28 2.95 -6.60
CA PHE A 102 -3.79 2.47 -7.88
C PHE A 102 -3.78 3.56 -8.97
N PHE A 103 -4.86 4.35 -9.10
CA PHE A 103 -5.00 5.39 -10.13
C PHE A 103 -4.80 6.82 -9.61
N SER A 104 -4.83 7.03 -8.30
CA SER A 104 -4.77 8.38 -7.73
C SER A 104 -3.81 8.46 -6.54
N THR A 105 -3.32 9.66 -6.30
CA THR A 105 -2.56 9.98 -5.08
C THR A 105 -3.20 11.22 -4.48
N ARG A 106 -3.60 11.15 -3.20
CA ARG A 106 -4.19 12.26 -2.47
C ARG A 106 -3.31 12.59 -1.28
N THR A 107 -2.98 13.86 -1.11
CA THR A 107 -2.23 14.37 0.02
C THR A 107 -3.13 15.29 0.83
N VAL A 108 -3.11 15.14 2.15
CA VAL A 108 -3.88 15.93 3.10
C VAL A 108 -2.89 16.48 4.13
N ALA A 109 -2.83 17.79 4.29
CA ALA A 109 -2.02 18.43 5.32
C ALA A 109 -2.64 18.18 6.71
N TRP A 110 -1.81 18.07 7.76
CA TRP A 110 -2.27 17.77 9.12
C TRP A 110 -3.27 18.80 9.63
N GLN A 111 -3.12 20.09 9.27
CA GLN A 111 -4.04 21.16 9.64
C GLN A 111 -5.47 20.97 9.07
N GLN A 112 -5.62 20.13 8.05
CA GLN A 112 -6.93 19.80 7.47
C GLN A 112 -7.55 18.54 8.07
N VAL A 113 -6.83 17.84 8.95
CA VAL A 113 -7.28 16.60 9.58
C VAL A 113 -7.98 16.95 10.89
N ALA A 114 -9.28 16.67 10.99
CA ALA A 114 -10.03 16.82 12.22
C ALA A 114 -9.78 15.67 13.19
N SER A 115 -9.84 14.42 12.69
CA SER A 115 -9.53 13.24 13.48
C SER A 115 -9.07 12.09 12.58
N VAL A 116 -8.28 11.20 13.15
CA VAL A 116 -7.96 9.87 12.61
C VAL A 116 -8.49 8.87 13.63
N ARG A 117 -9.26 7.89 13.18
CA ARG A 117 -9.86 6.91 14.09
C ARG A 117 -10.09 5.58 13.41
N THR A 118 -9.90 4.52 14.17
CA THR A 118 -10.24 3.15 13.76
C THR A 118 -11.70 2.87 14.08
N VAL A 119 -12.46 2.37 13.10
CA VAL A 119 -13.86 1.98 13.26
C VAL A 119 -14.13 0.60 12.69
N GLN A 120 -15.06 -0.12 13.31
CA GLN A 120 -15.57 -1.37 12.75
C GLN A 120 -16.66 -1.06 11.72
N GLN A 121 -16.43 -1.49 10.48
CA GLN A 121 -17.39 -1.31 9.39
C GLN A 121 -17.19 -2.39 8.32
N PRO A 122 -18.21 -2.63 7.45
CA PRO A 122 -18.02 -3.48 6.28
C PRO A 122 -16.92 -2.92 5.37
N VAL A 123 -15.89 -3.71 5.13
CA VAL A 123 -14.74 -3.34 4.28
C VAL A 123 -14.69 -4.21 3.03
N ARG A 124 -14.11 -3.69 1.95
CA ARG A 124 -13.93 -4.47 0.73
C ARG A 124 -12.80 -5.49 0.90
N TRP A 125 -13.08 -6.74 0.58
CA TRP A 125 -12.08 -7.79 0.59
C TRP A 125 -11.13 -7.65 -0.61
N LEU A 126 -9.85 -7.39 -0.37
CA LEU A 126 -8.82 -7.16 -1.40
C LEU A 126 -9.19 -6.10 -2.47
N GLY A 127 -10.08 -5.15 -2.14
CA GLY A 127 -10.59 -4.16 -3.10
C GLY A 127 -11.67 -4.68 -4.06
N LEU A 128 -12.06 -5.95 -3.96
CA LEU A 128 -13.14 -6.55 -4.74
C LEU A 128 -14.51 -6.01 -4.27
N PRO A 129 -15.58 -6.16 -5.08
CA PRO A 129 -16.92 -5.68 -4.71
C PRO A 129 -17.56 -6.45 -3.53
N ARG A 130 -16.92 -7.53 -3.07
CA ARG A 130 -17.35 -8.28 -1.88
C ARG A 130 -16.97 -7.54 -0.61
N THR A 131 -17.94 -7.31 0.27
CA THR A 131 -17.75 -6.73 1.60
C THR A 131 -17.73 -7.80 2.68
N VAL A 132 -16.88 -7.61 3.67
CA VAL A 132 -16.75 -8.43 4.87
C VAL A 132 -16.66 -7.54 6.10
N GLN A 133 -17.02 -8.06 7.27
CA GLN A 133 -16.82 -7.35 8.53
C GLN A 133 -15.32 -7.16 8.76
N GLY A 134 -14.92 -5.94 9.13
CA GLY A 134 -13.52 -5.63 9.40
C GLY A 134 -13.36 -4.26 10.03
N GLN A 135 -12.12 -3.85 10.19
CA GLN A 135 -11.78 -2.54 10.73
C GLN A 135 -11.23 -1.66 9.60
N ALA A 136 -11.49 -0.38 9.73
CA ALA A 136 -11.00 0.62 8.81
C ALA A 136 -10.48 1.84 9.57
N LEU A 137 -9.33 2.36 9.14
CA LEU A 137 -8.79 3.63 9.60
C LEU A 137 -9.40 4.74 8.75
N LEU A 138 -10.22 5.58 9.39
CA LEU A 138 -10.89 6.71 8.73
C LEU A 138 -10.18 8.01 9.07
N LEU A 139 -10.23 8.94 8.11
CA LEU A 139 -9.76 10.30 8.25
C LEU A 139 -10.93 11.25 8.08
N ASP A 140 -11.21 12.05 9.12
CA ASP A 140 -12.19 13.12 9.09
C ASP A 140 -11.47 14.45 8.78
N ARG A 141 -12.02 15.24 7.85
CA ARG A 141 -11.47 16.55 7.47
C ARG A 141 -12.19 17.68 8.21
N GLN A 142 -11.45 18.73 8.57
CA GLN A 142 -12.04 19.97 9.09
C GLN A 142 -12.86 20.68 8.00
N GLY A 143 -14.07 21.13 8.35
CA GLY A 143 -14.91 21.97 7.49
C GLY A 143 -15.72 21.25 6.42
N ARG A 144 -15.66 19.94 6.29
CA ARG A 144 -16.46 19.13 5.36
C ARG A 144 -17.14 17.95 6.05
N SER A 145 -18.04 18.28 6.97
CA SER A 145 -18.90 17.27 7.62
C SER A 145 -19.77 16.61 6.54
N GLY A 146 -19.47 15.37 6.18
CA GLY A 146 -20.23 14.58 5.19
C GLY A 146 -19.44 14.08 3.98
N GLU A 147 -18.25 14.59 3.69
CA GLU A 147 -17.38 14.02 2.67
C GLU A 147 -16.55 12.90 3.30
N THR A 148 -17.06 11.67 3.24
CA THR A 148 -16.36 10.50 3.75
C THR A 148 -15.15 10.23 2.85
N PHE A 149 -13.97 10.46 3.38
CA PHE A 149 -12.73 10.02 2.72
C PHE A 149 -12.77 8.48 2.60
N PRO A 150 -12.32 7.90 1.48
CA PRO A 150 -12.17 6.46 1.43
C PRO A 150 -11.24 6.01 2.57
N PRO A 151 -11.51 4.85 3.20
CA PRO A 151 -10.68 4.35 4.28
C PRO A 151 -9.20 4.37 3.89
N LEU A 152 -8.36 4.90 4.78
CA LEU A 152 -6.92 4.96 4.56
C LEU A 152 -6.30 3.56 4.55
N LEU A 153 -6.69 2.75 5.52
CA LEU A 153 -6.26 1.37 5.71
C LEU A 153 -7.49 0.51 6.05
N THR A 154 -7.46 -0.75 5.68
CA THR A 154 -8.49 -1.74 6.06
C THR A 154 -7.84 -3.07 6.38
N THR A 155 -8.39 -3.83 7.35
CA THR A 155 -7.88 -5.14 7.76
C THR A 155 -7.86 -6.18 6.63
N HIS A 156 -8.71 -6.00 5.61
CA HIS A 156 -8.85 -6.95 4.50
C HIS A 156 -8.23 -6.46 3.19
N ASN A 157 -7.34 -5.47 3.25
CA ASN A 157 -6.54 -5.12 2.08
C ASN A 157 -5.34 -6.08 1.91
N ALA A 158 -4.63 -5.98 0.80
CA ALA A 158 -3.50 -6.86 0.49
C ALA A 158 -2.29 -6.72 1.45
N ASP A 159 -2.24 -5.66 2.27
CA ASP A 159 -1.19 -5.46 3.26
C ASP A 159 -1.46 -6.17 4.58
N PHE A 160 -2.74 -6.23 4.99
CA PHE A 160 -3.13 -6.67 6.33
C PHE A 160 -3.99 -7.94 6.36
N LEU A 161 -4.26 -8.57 5.21
CA LEU A 161 -5.07 -9.76 5.13
C LEU A 161 -4.54 -10.86 6.06
N ALA A 162 -5.37 -11.31 7.01
CA ALA A 162 -5.04 -12.26 8.08
C ALA A 162 -3.91 -11.80 9.04
N ARG A 163 -3.68 -10.48 9.15
CA ARG A 163 -2.62 -9.87 9.99
C ARG A 163 -3.20 -8.69 10.78
N GLU A 164 -4.10 -8.98 11.73
CA GLU A 164 -4.78 -7.95 12.52
C GLU A 164 -3.81 -7.13 13.37
N GLU A 165 -2.83 -7.77 14.01
CA GLU A 165 -1.80 -7.08 14.80
C GLU A 165 -0.96 -6.10 13.96
N ALA A 166 -0.71 -6.41 12.69
CA ALA A 166 0.01 -5.50 11.79
C ALA A 166 -0.85 -4.30 11.39
N PHE A 167 -2.18 -4.51 11.25
CA PHE A 167 -3.12 -3.42 11.03
C PHE A 167 -3.19 -2.49 12.23
N ASP A 168 -3.32 -3.03 13.46
CA ASP A 168 -3.41 -2.25 14.69
C ASP A 168 -2.15 -1.39 14.88
N ARG A 169 -0.96 -1.98 14.73
CA ARG A 169 0.31 -1.23 14.80
C ARG A 169 0.41 -0.12 13.73
N ALA A 170 -0.07 -0.39 12.52
CA ALA A 170 -0.07 0.61 11.46
C ALA A 170 -1.06 1.74 11.74
N ALA A 171 -2.23 1.43 12.30
CA ALA A 171 -3.24 2.40 12.70
C ALA A 171 -2.71 3.28 13.84
N ASP A 172 -2.15 2.67 14.88
CA ASP A 172 -1.55 3.38 16.03
C ASP A 172 -0.43 4.33 15.57
N ALA A 173 0.42 3.88 14.64
CA ALA A 173 1.48 4.72 14.10
C ALA A 173 0.93 5.94 13.35
N VAL A 174 -0.12 5.79 12.53
CA VAL A 174 -0.75 6.92 11.83
C VAL A 174 -1.46 7.86 12.80
N GLU A 175 -2.13 7.32 13.82
CA GLU A 175 -2.81 8.10 14.87
C GLU A 175 -1.79 8.89 15.71
N ALA A 176 -0.63 8.30 16.03
CA ALA A 176 0.46 8.98 16.76
C ALA A 176 1.02 10.16 15.95
N TRP A 177 1.28 9.97 14.65
CA TRP A 177 1.68 11.06 13.75
C TRP A 177 0.62 12.16 13.68
N ALA A 178 -0.65 11.79 13.56
CA ALA A 178 -1.74 12.77 13.55
C ALA A 178 -1.85 13.53 14.86
N ALA A 179 -1.62 12.89 16.01
CA ALA A 179 -1.64 13.53 17.32
C ALA A 179 -0.47 14.52 17.50
N GLU A 180 0.72 14.16 17.03
CA GLU A 180 1.93 14.99 17.12
C GLU A 180 1.82 16.27 16.27
N TYR A 181 1.44 16.15 14.99
CA TYR A 181 1.49 17.27 14.03
C TYR A 181 0.15 18.03 13.86
N ARG A 182 -0.92 17.62 14.52
CA ARG A 182 -2.19 18.36 14.50
C ARG A 182 -2.22 19.47 15.55
N GLN A 183 -1.34 19.43 16.58
CA GLN A 183 -1.31 20.38 17.69
C GLN A 183 -0.45 21.63 17.39
N ASP A 184 0.35 21.59 16.32
CA ASP A 184 1.13 22.71 15.82
C ASP A 184 0.34 23.47 14.73
#